data_3e39c79ac88abbbe5a95b49380f9d37d
#
_entry.id   3e39c79ac88abbbe5a95b49380f9d37d
#
_cell.length_a   1.000
_cell.length_b   1.000
_cell.length_c   1.000
_cell.angle_alpha   90.00
_cell.angle_beta   90.00
_cell.angle_gamma   90.00
#
_symmetry.space_group_name_H-M   'P 1'
#
loop_
_entity.id
_entity.type
_entity.pdbx_description
1 polymer ?
#
loop_
_entity_poly.entity_id
_entity_poly.type
_entity_poly.pdbx_seq_one_letter_code
_entity_poly.pdbx_strand_id
1 'polypeptide(L)'
;MIISRKILASLIVPAVAALSLGASAQIELPRTAVTAGRDTTPEHPALQEAPLTLEANLGARILIVRHGDSTLKTYAVAVGQDKYPTPTGIFTIRKIVWNPSWRPPPDADWAKGKTAKAPGDPANPMKVVKIFFQEPDYYIHGTDDVESLGSAASHGCLRMDPNEVADLAKIIMEHGGQPRGENWFWRILHSRRDEQVVYLDNPVSLSIGD
;
A
#
# COMPACT_ATOMS: atom_id res chain seq x y z
N MET A 1 -35.89 -1.99 -48.60
CA MET A 1 -37.05 -2.93 -48.62
C MET A 1 -36.98 -3.66 -47.30
N ILE A 2 -37.65 -3.08 -46.27
CA ILE A 2 -38.87 -3.63 -45.60
C ILE A 2 -38.48 -4.88 -44.81
N ILE A 3 -38.70 -5.05 -43.50
CA ILE A 3 -39.82 -4.78 -42.60
C ILE A 3 -39.36 -4.84 -41.12
N SER A 4 -39.86 -3.88 -40.38
CA SER A 4 -39.93 -3.81 -38.90
C SER A 4 -40.91 -4.86 -38.34
N ARG A 5 -40.61 -5.43 -37.16
CA ARG A 5 -41.66 -6.00 -36.26
C ARG A 5 -41.39 -5.66 -34.80
N LYS A 6 -42.16 -4.70 -34.33
CA LYS A 6 -42.46 -4.47 -32.91
C LYS A 6 -43.37 -5.58 -32.40
N ILE A 7 -43.08 -6.15 -31.26
CA ILE A 7 -44.04 -6.93 -30.49
C ILE A 7 -44.22 -6.25 -29.12
N LEU A 8 -45.41 -5.75 -28.94
CA LEU A 8 -45.99 -5.20 -27.72
C LEU A 8 -46.59 -6.40 -26.95
N ALA A 9 -46.28 -6.60 -25.70
CA ALA A 9 -47.00 -7.54 -24.85
C ALA A 9 -47.43 -6.84 -23.56
N SER A 10 -48.72 -6.94 -23.37
CA SER A 10 -49.58 -6.27 -22.39
C SER A 10 -49.39 -6.74 -20.96
N LEU A 11 -49.54 -5.79 -20.06
CA LEU A 11 -49.70 -5.95 -18.61
C LEU A 11 -51.06 -6.58 -18.27
N ILE A 12 -51.05 -7.57 -17.39
CA ILE A 12 -52.25 -8.00 -16.64
C ILE A 12 -51.88 -7.99 -15.15
N VAL A 13 -52.50 -7.11 -14.40
CA VAL A 13 -52.48 -7.04 -12.93
C VAL A 13 -53.79 -7.70 -12.43
N PRO A 14 -53.75 -8.64 -11.52
CA PRO A 14 -54.95 -8.99 -10.74
C PRO A 14 -54.92 -8.28 -9.38
N ALA A 15 -55.98 -7.56 -9.10
CA ALA A 15 -56.35 -7.04 -7.79
C ALA A 15 -56.81 -8.21 -6.88
N VAL A 16 -56.31 -8.24 -5.66
CA VAL A 16 -56.84 -9.11 -4.60
C VAL A 16 -57.34 -8.24 -3.46
N ALA A 17 -58.60 -8.49 -3.14
CA ALA A 17 -59.43 -7.78 -2.19
C ALA A 17 -58.99 -7.95 -0.74
N ALA A 18 -59.21 -6.89 0.03
CA ALA A 18 -59.12 -6.86 1.48
C ALA A 18 -60.25 -7.62 2.15
N LEU A 19 -59.94 -8.43 3.15
CA LEU A 19 -60.91 -8.86 4.16
C LEU A 19 -60.38 -8.49 5.54
N SER A 20 -61.09 -7.60 6.22
CA SER A 20 -60.95 -7.25 7.62
C SER A 20 -61.69 -8.28 8.47
N LEU A 21 -61.18 -8.64 9.60
CA LEU A 21 -61.80 -8.76 10.95
C LEU A 21 -60.99 -9.70 11.84
N GLY A 22 -60.66 -9.25 13.03
CA GLY A 22 -60.13 -10.08 14.10
C GLY A 22 -59.60 -9.22 15.27
N ALA A 23 -60.51 -8.86 16.16
CA ALA A 23 -60.17 -8.23 17.44
C ALA A 23 -59.31 -9.17 18.26
N SER A 24 -58.08 -8.76 18.60
CA SER A 24 -57.21 -9.45 19.56
C SER A 24 -57.18 -8.69 20.87
N ALA A 25 -57.62 -9.36 21.92
CA ALA A 25 -57.59 -8.88 23.29
C ALA A 25 -56.14 -8.60 23.71
N GLN A 26 -55.91 -7.40 24.23
CA GLN A 26 -54.63 -7.02 24.81
C GLN A 26 -54.52 -7.67 26.21
N ILE A 27 -53.59 -8.61 26.36
CA ILE A 27 -53.17 -9.11 27.66
C ILE A 27 -52.12 -8.15 28.17
N GLU A 28 -52.49 -7.34 29.14
CA GLU A 28 -51.57 -6.44 29.84
C GLU A 28 -50.72 -7.27 30.83
N LEU A 29 -49.43 -7.48 30.51
CA LEU A 29 -48.46 -8.07 31.42
C LEU A 29 -47.90 -6.98 32.35
N PRO A 30 -47.71 -7.28 33.66
CA PRO A 30 -47.21 -6.31 34.62
C PRO A 30 -45.77 -5.86 34.22
N ARG A 31 -45.57 -4.56 34.12
CA ARG A 31 -44.24 -3.94 33.96
C ARG A 31 -43.45 -4.14 35.25
N THR A 32 -42.63 -5.18 35.31
CA THR A 32 -41.54 -5.24 36.24
C THR A 32 -40.50 -4.22 35.77
N ALA A 33 -40.21 -3.23 36.63
CA ALA A 33 -39.14 -2.28 36.43
C ALA A 33 -37.79 -3.05 36.40
N VAL A 34 -37.29 -3.27 35.18
CA VAL A 34 -35.89 -3.75 35.05
C VAL A 34 -35.04 -2.52 35.27
N THR A 35 -34.41 -2.48 36.46
CA THR A 35 -33.32 -1.57 36.77
C THR A 35 -32.25 -1.77 35.69
N ALA A 36 -31.99 -0.70 34.89
CA ALA A 36 -30.93 -0.71 33.91
C ALA A 36 -29.60 -0.92 34.62
N GLY A 37 -29.20 -2.16 34.76
CA GLY A 37 -27.84 -2.54 35.08
C GLY A 37 -26.97 -1.97 33.96
N ARG A 38 -26.05 -1.10 34.31
CA ARG A 38 -24.99 -0.65 33.40
C ARG A 38 -24.29 -1.92 32.92
N ASP A 39 -24.55 -2.30 31.69
CA ASP A 39 -23.83 -3.36 31.01
C ASP A 39 -22.39 -2.85 30.83
N THR A 40 -21.55 -3.10 31.82
CA THR A 40 -20.11 -2.98 31.69
C THR A 40 -19.63 -4.25 31.01
N THR A 41 -19.97 -4.42 29.74
CA THR A 41 -19.22 -5.31 28.87
C THR A 41 -17.77 -4.81 28.95
N PRO A 42 -16.81 -5.61 29.43
CA PRO A 42 -15.41 -5.18 29.38
C PRO A 42 -15.11 -4.96 27.90
N GLU A 43 -14.83 -3.70 27.56
CA GLU A 43 -14.31 -3.32 26.26
C GLU A 43 -13.07 -4.19 26.05
N HIS A 44 -13.23 -5.24 25.24
CA HIS A 44 -12.11 -6.10 24.87
C HIS A 44 -11.12 -5.14 24.21
N PRO A 45 -9.91 -4.93 24.75
CA PRO A 45 -8.92 -4.13 24.06
C PRO A 45 -8.81 -4.77 22.67
N ALA A 46 -9.18 -4.01 21.64
CA ALA A 46 -9.03 -4.45 20.28
C ALA A 46 -7.61 -5.01 20.18
N LEU A 47 -7.48 -6.28 19.84
CA LEU A 47 -6.18 -6.92 19.63
C LEU A 47 -5.48 -6.04 18.60
N GLN A 48 -4.59 -5.20 19.10
CA GLN A 48 -3.85 -4.29 18.26
C GLN A 48 -2.98 -5.18 17.38
N GLU A 49 -3.35 -5.30 16.12
CA GLU A 49 -2.57 -6.11 15.19
C GLU A 49 -1.11 -5.67 15.30
N ALA A 50 -0.23 -6.66 15.39
CA ALA A 50 1.19 -6.38 15.56
C ALA A 50 1.67 -5.47 14.42
N PRO A 51 2.46 -4.42 14.70
CA PRO A 51 2.85 -3.47 13.66
C PRO A 51 3.75 -4.12 12.61
N LEU A 52 3.58 -3.70 11.35
CA LEU A 52 4.56 -3.97 10.31
C LEU A 52 5.78 -3.08 10.55
N THR A 53 6.96 -3.67 10.53
CA THR A 53 8.24 -2.96 10.64
C THR A 53 9.21 -3.46 9.59
N LEU A 54 10.12 -2.58 9.18
CA LEU A 54 11.21 -2.89 8.28
C LEU A 54 12.55 -2.71 8.98
N GLU A 55 13.50 -3.56 8.65
CA GLU A 55 14.86 -3.52 9.17
C GLU A 55 15.85 -3.69 8.01
N ALA A 56 16.63 -2.67 7.70
CA ALA A 56 17.69 -2.74 6.72
C ALA A 56 19.04 -2.94 7.43
N ASN A 57 19.64 -4.11 7.25
CA ASN A 57 20.98 -4.40 7.71
C ASN A 57 21.97 -4.06 6.59
N LEU A 58 22.78 -3.01 6.77
CA LEU A 58 23.72 -2.51 5.76
C LEU A 58 24.92 -3.43 5.59
N GLY A 59 25.41 -4.01 6.69
CA GLY A 59 26.53 -4.96 6.65
C GLY A 59 26.17 -6.24 5.91
N ALA A 60 25.00 -6.81 6.20
CA ALA A 60 24.47 -8.01 5.53
C ALA A 60 23.85 -7.70 4.16
N ARG A 61 23.53 -6.44 3.86
CA ARG A 61 22.89 -5.97 2.62
C ARG A 61 21.54 -6.64 2.35
N ILE A 62 20.72 -6.71 3.39
CA ILE A 62 19.38 -7.26 3.36
C ILE A 62 18.36 -6.28 3.95
N LEU A 63 17.13 -6.41 3.48
CA LEU A 63 15.96 -5.75 4.06
C LEU A 63 15.01 -6.84 4.58
N ILE A 64 14.69 -6.77 5.86
CA ILE A 64 13.80 -7.70 6.55
C ILE A 64 12.46 -7.02 6.79
N VAL A 65 11.37 -7.71 6.49
CA VAL A 65 9.99 -7.29 6.77
C VAL A 65 9.47 -8.13 7.93
N ARG A 66 9.02 -7.48 8.99
CA ARG A 66 8.47 -8.13 10.19
C ARG A 66 7.02 -7.71 10.43
N HIS A 67 6.26 -8.64 10.96
CA HIS A 67 4.94 -8.39 11.54
C HIS A 67 4.96 -8.91 12.99
N GLY A 68 5.07 -8.00 13.94
CA GLY A 68 5.44 -8.35 15.31
C GLY A 68 6.80 -9.05 15.35
N ASP A 69 6.85 -10.19 16.02
CA ASP A 69 8.07 -10.99 16.17
C ASP A 69 8.37 -11.91 14.97
N SER A 70 7.43 -11.98 14.01
CA SER A 70 7.56 -12.88 12.85
C SER A 70 8.23 -12.18 11.68
N THR A 71 9.21 -12.84 11.06
CA THR A 71 9.77 -12.42 9.77
C THR A 71 8.84 -12.87 8.64
N LEU A 72 8.28 -11.91 7.90
CA LEU A 72 7.44 -12.19 6.74
C LEU A 72 8.29 -12.45 5.49
N LYS A 73 9.29 -11.58 5.25
CA LYS A 73 10.14 -11.64 4.06
C LYS A 73 11.53 -11.08 4.35
N THR A 74 12.49 -11.48 3.51
CA THR A 74 13.83 -10.92 3.46
C THR A 74 14.22 -10.73 2.01
N TYR A 75 14.78 -9.57 1.69
CA TYR A 75 15.18 -9.19 0.34
C TYR A 75 16.66 -8.80 0.31
N ALA A 76 17.35 -9.14 -0.77
CA ALA A 76 18.67 -8.59 -1.03
C ALA A 76 18.58 -7.13 -1.48
N VAL A 77 19.45 -6.26 -0.98
CA VAL A 77 19.48 -4.84 -1.35
C VAL A 77 20.88 -4.41 -1.74
N ALA A 78 20.99 -3.42 -2.65
CA ALA A 78 22.21 -2.65 -2.79
C ALA A 78 22.10 -1.40 -1.92
N VAL A 79 23.18 -1.12 -1.17
CA VAL A 79 23.25 0.00 -0.21
C VAL A 79 24.17 1.10 -0.74
N GLY A 80 24.22 2.23 -0.04
CA GLY A 80 25.13 3.33 -0.36
C GLY A 80 26.60 2.91 -0.32
N GLN A 81 27.37 3.39 -1.30
CA GLN A 81 28.83 3.25 -1.28
C GLN A 81 29.46 4.21 -0.25
N ASP A 82 30.71 3.99 0.14
CA ASP A 82 31.39 4.75 1.20
C ASP A 82 31.34 6.28 0.98
N LYS A 83 31.45 6.73 -0.27
CA LYS A 83 31.37 8.16 -0.62
C LYS A 83 29.95 8.73 -0.46
N TYR A 84 28.92 7.90 -0.57
CA TYR A 84 27.51 8.27 -0.51
C TYR A 84 26.76 7.25 0.36
N PRO A 85 27.00 7.23 1.68
CA PRO A 85 26.46 6.20 2.56
C PRO A 85 24.94 6.29 2.67
N THR A 86 24.30 5.16 2.88
CA THR A 86 22.89 5.12 3.30
C THR A 86 22.79 5.68 4.72
N PRO A 87 21.89 6.65 4.98
CA PRO A 87 21.71 7.17 6.33
C PRO A 87 21.20 6.09 7.28
N THR A 88 21.76 6.05 8.49
CA THR A 88 21.40 5.10 9.55
C THR A 88 20.46 5.75 10.57
N GLY A 89 19.66 4.95 11.25
CA GLY A 89 18.72 5.40 12.28
C GLY A 89 17.33 4.80 12.11
N ILE A 90 16.36 5.44 12.75
CA ILE A 90 14.94 5.06 12.67
C ILE A 90 14.21 6.07 11.81
N PHE A 91 13.55 5.59 10.77
CA PHE A 91 12.81 6.37 9.79
C PHE A 91 11.35 5.97 9.78
N THR A 92 10.50 6.82 9.19
CA THR A 92 9.07 6.57 9.06
C THR A 92 8.64 6.68 7.60
N ILE A 93 8.17 5.58 7.05
CA ILE A 93 7.61 5.52 5.70
C ILE A 93 6.17 6.03 5.76
N ARG A 94 5.88 7.10 5.01
CA ARG A 94 4.55 7.74 4.90
C ARG A 94 4.06 7.82 3.46
N LYS A 95 4.98 7.73 2.49
CA LYS A 95 4.69 7.97 1.09
C LYS A 95 5.32 6.92 0.19
N ILE A 96 4.52 6.43 -0.75
CA ILE A 96 4.91 5.52 -1.82
C ILE A 96 4.52 6.17 -3.15
N VAL A 97 5.41 6.12 -4.12
CA VAL A 97 5.17 6.64 -5.48
C VAL A 97 5.37 5.51 -6.48
N TRP A 98 4.28 5.07 -7.11
CA TRP A 98 4.31 4.11 -8.19
C TRP A 98 4.53 4.80 -9.53
N ASN A 99 5.23 4.13 -10.44
CA ASN A 99 5.67 4.68 -11.73
C ASN A 99 6.33 6.06 -11.56
N PRO A 100 7.34 6.18 -10.70
CA PRO A 100 7.91 7.46 -10.36
C PRO A 100 8.63 8.09 -11.55
N SER A 101 8.55 9.40 -11.67
CA SER A 101 9.55 10.18 -12.40
C SER A 101 10.86 10.21 -11.62
N TRP A 102 11.92 10.56 -12.29
CA TRP A 102 13.21 10.80 -11.65
C TRP A 102 13.76 12.16 -12.04
N ARG A 103 14.26 12.88 -11.06
CA ARG A 103 15.03 14.11 -11.26
C ARG A 103 16.39 13.95 -10.59
N PRO A 104 17.48 14.27 -11.29
CA PRO A 104 18.79 14.28 -10.65
C PRO A 104 18.80 15.30 -9.52
N PRO A 105 19.32 14.94 -8.32
CA PRO A 105 19.48 15.90 -7.23
C PRO A 105 20.40 17.04 -7.68
N PRO A 106 19.99 18.32 -7.49
CA PRO A 106 20.69 19.46 -8.07
C PRO A 106 22.09 19.65 -7.51
N ASP A 107 22.31 19.29 -6.25
CA ASP A 107 23.56 19.54 -5.52
C ASP A 107 24.49 18.30 -5.48
N ALA A 108 24.10 17.21 -6.14
CA ALA A 108 24.89 15.99 -6.14
C ALA A 108 25.87 15.94 -7.32
N ASP A 109 27.17 15.89 -7.03
CA ASP A 109 28.22 15.81 -8.07
C ASP A 109 28.01 14.66 -9.06
N TRP A 110 27.58 13.50 -8.56
CA TRP A 110 27.31 12.31 -9.38
C TRP A 110 26.11 12.48 -10.33
N ALA A 111 25.27 13.49 -10.09
CA ALA A 111 24.08 13.77 -10.89
C ALA A 111 24.33 14.84 -11.98
N LYS A 112 25.48 15.49 -11.97
CA LYS A 112 25.83 16.52 -12.94
C LYS A 112 25.72 16.00 -14.38
N GLY A 113 25.05 16.76 -15.25
CA GLY A 113 24.82 16.41 -16.64
C GLY A 113 23.73 15.35 -16.90
N LYS A 114 23.15 14.78 -15.85
CA LYS A 114 22.00 13.88 -16.01
C LYS A 114 20.70 14.68 -16.21
N THR A 115 19.77 14.13 -16.97
CA THR A 115 18.48 14.74 -17.27
C THR A 115 17.36 14.01 -16.55
N ALA A 116 16.30 14.74 -16.23
CA ALA A 116 15.08 14.16 -15.66
C ALA A 116 14.50 13.06 -16.56
N LYS A 117 13.85 12.08 -15.97
CA LYS A 117 13.22 10.95 -16.63
C LYS A 117 11.74 10.88 -16.25
N ALA A 118 10.90 10.76 -17.26
CA ALA A 118 9.47 10.60 -17.07
C ALA A 118 9.13 9.19 -16.51
N PRO A 119 7.91 9.03 -15.96
CA PRO A 119 7.37 7.70 -15.67
C PRO A 119 7.42 6.80 -16.90
N GLY A 120 7.88 5.56 -16.75
CA GLY A 120 7.96 4.59 -17.82
C GLY A 120 9.09 4.79 -18.84
N ASP A 121 9.89 5.85 -18.72
CA ASP A 121 11.11 6.00 -19.55
C ASP A 121 12.04 4.81 -19.29
N PRO A 122 12.48 4.06 -20.32
CA PRO A 122 13.41 2.94 -20.15
C PRO A 122 14.71 3.32 -19.45
N ALA A 123 15.17 4.57 -19.62
CA ALA A 123 16.38 5.10 -18.96
C ALA A 123 16.11 5.66 -17.55
N ASN A 124 14.88 5.56 -17.04
CA ASN A 124 14.57 5.97 -15.67
C ASN A 124 15.16 4.97 -14.66
N PRO A 125 16.09 5.39 -13.78
CA PRO A 125 16.72 4.49 -12.82
C PRO A 125 15.78 4.06 -11.70
N MET A 126 14.62 4.72 -11.54
CA MET A 126 13.62 4.44 -10.51
C MET A 126 12.59 3.46 -11.05
N LYS A 127 12.92 2.20 -11.08
CA LYS A 127 12.02 1.19 -11.63
C LYS A 127 10.85 0.92 -10.71
N VAL A 128 9.65 0.95 -11.27
CA VAL A 128 8.37 0.54 -10.71
C VAL A 128 7.86 1.44 -9.57
N VAL A 129 8.65 1.63 -8.49
CA VAL A 129 8.17 2.30 -7.28
C VAL A 129 9.32 2.95 -6.50
N LYS A 130 9.00 4.06 -5.81
CA LYS A 130 9.80 4.67 -4.74
C LYS A 130 9.03 4.59 -3.43
N ILE A 131 9.65 4.09 -2.39
CA ILE A 131 9.15 4.05 -1.02
C ILE A 131 10.02 5.02 -0.21
N PHE A 132 9.49 6.19 0.12
CA PHE A 132 10.27 7.24 0.79
C PHE A 132 10.44 6.93 2.27
N PHE A 133 11.68 6.93 2.74
CA PHE A 133 11.98 6.88 4.17
C PHE A 133 12.55 8.20 4.70
N GLN A 134 13.17 9.01 3.83
CA GLN A 134 13.58 10.37 4.15
C GLN A 134 13.47 11.25 2.89
N GLU A 135 12.42 12.08 2.85
CA GLU A 135 12.23 13.01 1.73
C GLU A 135 13.26 14.13 1.76
N PRO A 136 13.63 14.67 0.61
CA PRO A 136 13.16 14.30 -0.73
C PRO A 136 13.98 13.20 -1.42
N ASP A 137 15.16 12.82 -0.90
CA ASP A 137 16.20 12.17 -1.70
C ASP A 137 16.49 10.72 -1.32
N TYR A 138 15.97 10.21 -0.18
CA TYR A 138 16.23 8.85 0.24
C TYR A 138 14.99 7.98 0.21
N TYR A 139 15.08 6.89 -0.55
CA TYR A 139 13.98 5.95 -0.77
C TYR A 139 14.50 4.54 -1.07
N ILE A 140 13.63 3.56 -0.91
CA ILE A 140 13.80 2.21 -1.43
C ILE A 140 13.20 2.21 -2.85
N HIS A 141 13.91 1.69 -3.86
CA HIS A 141 13.43 1.68 -5.24
C HIS A 141 13.94 0.49 -6.04
N GLY A 142 13.25 0.17 -7.15
CA GLY A 142 13.74 -0.84 -8.08
C GLY A 142 14.95 -0.38 -8.89
N THR A 143 15.73 -1.33 -9.40
CA THR A 143 16.90 -1.06 -10.25
C THR A 143 16.95 -2.04 -11.42
N ASP A 144 17.48 -1.60 -12.58
CA ASP A 144 17.86 -2.51 -13.66
C ASP A 144 19.20 -3.20 -13.40
N ASP A 145 20.02 -2.62 -12.53
CA ASP A 145 21.34 -3.14 -12.15
C ASP A 145 21.17 -4.17 -11.04
N VAL A 146 20.49 -5.28 -11.36
CA VAL A 146 20.20 -6.36 -10.39
C VAL A 146 21.44 -7.09 -9.93
N GLU A 147 22.51 -7.08 -10.73
CA GLU A 147 23.80 -7.64 -10.37
C GLU A 147 24.49 -6.87 -9.22
N SER A 148 24.09 -5.62 -8.99
CA SER A 148 24.60 -4.82 -7.87
C SER A 148 23.94 -5.17 -6.53
N LEU A 149 22.87 -5.96 -6.51
CA LEU A 149 22.21 -6.36 -5.26
C LEU A 149 23.17 -7.18 -4.39
N GLY A 150 23.15 -6.93 -3.08
CA GLY A 150 24.12 -7.49 -2.14
C GLY A 150 25.46 -6.74 -2.12
N SER A 151 25.58 -5.56 -2.77
CA SER A 151 26.79 -4.75 -2.78
C SER A 151 26.56 -3.30 -2.35
N ALA A 152 27.64 -2.54 -2.10
CA ALA A 152 27.62 -1.11 -1.84
C ALA A 152 27.76 -0.34 -3.17
N ALA A 153 26.64 -0.13 -3.89
CA ALA A 153 26.65 0.40 -5.25
C ALA A 153 25.76 1.63 -5.46
N SER A 154 24.94 2.02 -4.48
CA SER A 154 24.04 3.15 -4.61
C SER A 154 24.67 4.48 -4.18
N HIS A 155 23.92 5.56 -4.34
CA HIS A 155 24.25 6.88 -3.81
C HIS A 155 23.42 7.22 -2.55
N GLY A 156 23.21 6.22 -1.69
CA GLY A 156 22.53 6.34 -0.42
C GLY A 156 21.12 5.76 -0.36
N CYS A 157 20.42 5.58 -1.48
CA CYS A 157 19.15 4.85 -1.53
C CYS A 157 19.36 3.33 -1.37
N LEU A 158 18.29 2.62 -0.99
CA LEU A 158 18.26 1.17 -1.01
C LEU A 158 17.70 0.70 -2.36
N ARG A 159 18.47 -0.09 -3.13
CA ARG A 159 18.05 -0.65 -4.41
C ARG A 159 17.57 -2.08 -4.23
N MET A 160 16.52 -2.46 -4.94
CA MET A 160 15.93 -3.79 -4.94
C MET A 160 15.64 -4.27 -6.37
N ASP A 161 15.39 -5.56 -6.52
CA ASP A 161 14.78 -6.09 -7.73
C ASP A 161 13.43 -5.40 -7.99
N PRO A 162 13.08 -5.07 -9.24
CA PRO A 162 11.83 -4.37 -9.55
C PRO A 162 10.55 -5.11 -9.13
N ASN A 163 10.53 -6.44 -9.16
CA ASN A 163 9.38 -7.22 -8.73
C ASN A 163 9.31 -7.30 -7.20
N GLU A 164 10.45 -7.44 -6.54
CA GLU A 164 10.55 -7.50 -5.08
C GLU A 164 10.17 -6.18 -4.43
N VAL A 165 10.60 -5.03 -4.99
CA VAL A 165 10.19 -3.73 -4.44
C VAL A 165 8.69 -3.45 -4.67
N ALA A 166 8.11 -3.95 -5.76
CA ALA A 166 6.67 -3.88 -5.99
C ALA A 166 5.89 -4.73 -4.97
N ASP A 167 6.38 -5.92 -4.66
CA ASP A 167 5.82 -6.79 -3.62
C ASP A 167 5.94 -6.15 -2.23
N LEU A 168 7.10 -5.60 -1.88
CA LEU A 168 7.30 -4.85 -0.64
C LEU A 168 6.33 -3.67 -0.52
N ALA A 169 6.15 -2.90 -1.58
CA ALA A 169 5.23 -1.77 -1.59
C ALA A 169 3.78 -2.19 -1.37
N LYS A 170 3.35 -3.34 -1.92
CA LYS A 170 2.02 -3.91 -1.68
C LYS A 170 1.84 -4.26 -0.20
N ILE A 171 2.80 -4.96 0.40
CA ILE A 171 2.77 -5.32 1.83
C ILE A 171 2.67 -4.05 2.69
N ILE A 172 3.50 -3.04 2.41
CA ILE A 172 3.46 -1.77 3.16
C ILE A 172 2.12 -1.06 3.00
N MET A 173 1.54 -1.04 1.81
CA MET A 173 0.23 -0.41 1.57
C MET A 173 -0.90 -1.14 2.28
N GLU A 174 -0.88 -2.47 2.31
CA GLU A 174 -1.88 -3.28 3.00
C GLU A 174 -1.90 -2.98 4.49
N HIS A 175 -0.75 -3.09 5.16
CA HIS A 175 -0.61 -2.79 6.59
C HIS A 175 -0.66 -1.29 6.92
N GLY A 176 -0.30 -0.45 5.96
CA GLY A 176 -0.36 1.00 6.05
C GLY A 176 -1.74 1.62 5.86
N GLY A 177 -2.81 0.80 5.77
CA GLY A 177 -4.19 1.28 5.64
C GLY A 177 -4.58 1.71 4.22
N GLN A 178 -3.78 1.37 3.21
CA GLN A 178 -4.01 1.73 1.81
C GLN A 178 -4.07 0.51 0.88
N PRO A 179 -4.83 -0.56 1.21
CA PRO A 179 -4.91 -1.74 0.36
C PRO A 179 -5.49 -1.39 -1.02
N ARG A 180 -5.03 -2.08 -2.05
CA ARG A 180 -5.56 -1.95 -3.42
C ARG A 180 -5.81 -3.34 -3.99
N GLY A 181 -6.84 -3.46 -4.83
CA GLY A 181 -7.14 -4.70 -5.53
C GLY A 181 -6.16 -4.98 -6.68
N GLU A 182 -6.07 -6.24 -7.09
CA GLU A 182 -5.17 -6.71 -8.15
C GLU A 182 -5.33 -5.93 -9.47
N ASN A 183 -6.55 -5.53 -9.84
CA ASN A 183 -6.82 -4.73 -11.04
C ASN A 183 -6.14 -3.35 -11.00
N TRP A 184 -5.99 -2.76 -9.79
CA TRP A 184 -5.28 -1.50 -9.63
C TRP A 184 -3.78 -1.70 -9.90
N PHE A 185 -3.17 -2.71 -9.27
CA PHE A 185 -1.75 -3.04 -9.47
C PHE A 185 -1.48 -3.43 -10.92
N TRP A 186 -2.36 -4.22 -11.53
CA TRP A 186 -2.21 -4.57 -12.94
C TRP A 186 -2.14 -3.34 -13.84
N ARG A 187 -3.06 -2.38 -13.67
CA ARG A 187 -3.04 -1.12 -14.44
C ARG A 187 -1.75 -0.34 -14.21
N ILE A 188 -1.32 -0.18 -12.97
CA ILE A 188 -0.11 0.56 -12.62
C ILE A 188 1.12 -0.06 -13.27
N LEU A 189 1.28 -1.37 -13.17
CA LEU A 189 2.45 -2.07 -13.70
C LEU A 189 2.50 -2.11 -15.23
N HIS A 190 1.36 -2.05 -15.90
CA HIS A 190 1.28 -2.12 -17.36
C HIS A 190 1.19 -0.74 -18.03
N SER A 191 0.54 0.24 -17.42
CA SER A 191 0.42 1.60 -18.00
C SER A 191 1.72 2.40 -17.93
N ARG A 192 2.41 2.39 -16.80
CA ARG A 192 3.70 3.06 -16.50
C ARG A 192 3.82 4.53 -16.93
N ARG A 193 2.72 5.19 -17.32
CA ARG A 193 2.75 6.56 -17.87
C ARG A 193 2.53 7.63 -16.83
N ASP A 194 1.80 7.30 -15.75
CA ASP A 194 1.38 8.26 -14.75
C ASP A 194 1.91 7.88 -13.38
N GLU A 195 2.46 8.84 -12.67
CA GLU A 195 2.79 8.67 -11.25
C GLU A 195 1.52 8.48 -10.44
N GLN A 196 1.57 7.54 -9.51
CA GLN A 196 0.51 7.35 -8.52
C GLN A 196 1.12 7.50 -7.13
N VAL A 197 0.73 8.56 -6.44
CA VAL A 197 1.19 8.84 -5.08
C VAL A 197 0.21 8.25 -4.09
N VAL A 198 0.72 7.48 -3.14
CA VAL A 198 -0.05 6.89 -2.04
C VAL A 198 0.55 7.38 -0.72
N TYR A 199 -0.29 8.00 0.11
CA TYR A 199 0.05 8.33 1.49
C TYR A 199 -0.57 7.28 2.40
N LEU A 200 0.22 6.76 3.34
CA LEU A 200 -0.21 5.73 4.29
C LEU A 200 -1.00 6.36 5.43
N ASP A 201 -2.12 5.76 5.79
CA ASP A 201 -2.92 6.14 6.97
C ASP A 201 -2.18 5.74 8.26
N ASN A 202 -1.55 4.56 8.23
CA ASN A 202 -0.71 4.03 9.29
C ASN A 202 0.74 3.97 8.81
N PRO A 203 1.58 4.94 9.20
CA PRO A 203 2.98 4.96 8.79
C PRO A 203 3.76 3.75 9.29
N VAL A 204 4.69 3.25 8.46
CA VAL A 204 5.50 2.08 8.76
C VAL A 204 6.90 2.48 9.20
N SER A 205 7.39 1.88 10.29
CA SER A 205 8.75 2.12 10.79
C SER A 205 9.79 1.36 9.97
N LEU A 206 10.93 2.01 9.71
CA LEU A 206 12.11 1.42 9.10
C LEU A 206 13.32 1.74 9.97
N SER A 207 14.00 0.72 10.49
CA SER A 207 15.32 0.86 11.09
C SER A 207 16.40 0.55 10.06
N ILE A 208 17.45 1.35 10.03
CA ILE A 208 18.63 1.17 9.15
C ILE A 208 19.88 1.17 10.01
N GLY A 209 20.65 0.10 9.93
CA GLY A 209 21.91 -0.06 10.68
C GLY A 209 22.73 -1.25 10.18
N ASP A 210 23.79 -1.59 10.92
CA ASP A 210 24.63 -2.76 10.67
C ASP A 210 24.13 -3.99 11.44
#